data_dadd97f8418e0c7da1429f5d065e2d62
#
_entry.id   dadd97f8418e0c7da1429f5d065e2d62
#
_cell.length_a   1.000
_cell.length_b   1.000
_cell.length_c   1.000
_cell.angle_alpha   90.00
_cell.angle_beta   90.00
_cell.angle_gamma   90.00
#
_symmetry.space_group_name_H-M   'P 1'
#
loop_
_entity.id
_entity.type
_entity.pdbx_description
1 polymer ?
#
loop_
_entity_poly.entity_id
_entity_poly.type
_entity_poly.pdbx_seq_one_letter_code
_entity_poly.pdbx_strand_id
1 'polypeptide(L)'
;MSTTTMPFVAFKVKDISLAAWGRKEIELAEAEMPGLMALRSEYKDEQPLAGSRIAGCLHMTIQTAVLIETLIALGAEVTWSSCNIFSTQDQAAAAMAAAGIQVYAWKGLNEVDFDWCIEQTLFFGEDRKPLNMILDDGGDLTNMVIDRYPELVAGIKGLSEETTTGVHRLYERVKAGTLPMPAINVNDSVTKSKFDNKYGCKESAVDAVRRATDIMLAGKRVVVCGYGDVGKGTAASFRGAGSIVTVTEIDPICALQAAMDGFEVKKLNTVVGNADIIITTTGNKDIVLGSHFEQMKDKTIVCNIGHFDNEIAVAWLNTNHGASKVEIKPQVDKYTIDGKDIILLAEGRLVNLGCATGHPSFVMSNSFTNQTLAQIELWKNSAAYNNDVYMLPKHLDEKVAMLHLAKLGVELETLRDDQAAYIGVPVDGPFKPEYYRY
;
A
#
# COMPACT_ATOMS: atom_id res chain seq x y z
N MET A 1 -27.79 21.43 -5.47
CA MET A 1 -27.33 22.19 -4.31
C MET A 1 -26.14 23.03 -4.74
N SER A 2 -26.06 24.28 -4.35
CA SER A 2 -25.00 25.21 -4.76
C SER A 2 -23.63 24.59 -4.42
N THR A 3 -22.77 24.43 -5.44
CA THR A 3 -21.35 24.16 -5.24
C THR A 3 -20.75 25.34 -4.48
N THR A 4 -20.84 25.29 -3.15
CA THR A 4 -20.12 26.23 -2.30
C THR A 4 -18.65 25.97 -2.61
N THR A 5 -18.04 26.87 -3.38
CA THR A 5 -16.63 26.78 -3.76
C THR A 5 -15.83 26.82 -2.46
N MET A 6 -15.29 25.66 -2.05
CA MET A 6 -14.33 25.62 -0.95
C MET A 6 -13.18 26.59 -1.27
N PRO A 7 -12.74 27.40 -0.32
CA PRO A 7 -11.63 28.31 -0.57
C PRO A 7 -10.38 27.51 -0.99
N PHE A 8 -9.64 28.05 -1.94
CA PHE A 8 -8.37 27.47 -2.35
C PHE A 8 -7.38 27.49 -1.17
N VAL A 9 -6.78 26.33 -0.90
CA VAL A 9 -5.68 26.16 0.04
C VAL A 9 -4.53 25.54 -0.72
N ALA A 10 -3.40 26.21 -0.82
CA ALA A 10 -2.27 25.73 -1.63
C ALA A 10 -1.70 24.40 -1.13
N PHE A 11 -1.63 24.21 0.17
CA PHE A 11 -1.23 22.96 0.85
C PHE A 11 -1.59 23.01 2.32
N LYS A 12 -1.62 21.84 2.98
CA LYS A 12 -1.70 21.73 4.45
C LYS A 12 -0.87 20.54 4.93
N VAL A 13 0.21 20.82 5.62
CA VAL A 13 1.17 19.86 6.16
C VAL A 13 1.45 20.16 7.63
N LYS A 14 2.07 19.20 8.34
CA LYS A 14 2.37 19.33 9.77
C LYS A 14 3.30 20.51 10.08
N ASP A 15 4.43 20.55 9.38
CA ASP A 15 5.49 21.53 9.58
C ASP A 15 6.32 21.68 8.30
N ILE A 16 6.18 22.82 7.63
CA ILE A 16 6.89 23.10 6.39
C ILE A 16 8.43 23.20 6.58
N SER A 17 8.91 23.48 7.79
CA SER A 17 10.34 23.55 8.08
C SER A 17 11.09 22.23 7.90
N LEU A 18 10.37 21.10 7.82
CA LEU A 18 10.91 19.77 7.57
C LEU A 18 11.29 19.55 6.10
N ALA A 19 10.95 20.45 5.19
CA ALA A 19 11.12 20.30 3.75
C ALA A 19 12.56 19.97 3.32
N ALA A 20 13.54 20.65 3.90
CA ALA A 20 14.95 20.44 3.57
C ALA A 20 15.46 19.04 4.01
N TRP A 21 14.93 18.51 5.09
CA TRP A 21 15.19 17.12 5.49
C TRP A 21 14.50 16.14 4.52
N GLY A 22 13.21 16.34 4.25
CA GLY A 22 12.46 15.51 3.31
C GLY A 22 13.14 15.43 1.93
N ARG A 23 13.65 16.56 1.41
CA ARG A 23 14.37 16.58 0.12
C ARG A 23 15.56 15.61 0.09
N LYS A 24 16.38 15.59 1.14
CA LYS A 24 17.54 14.71 1.24
C LYS A 24 17.14 13.22 1.27
N GLU A 25 16.05 12.91 1.97
CA GLU A 25 15.54 11.52 2.00
C GLU A 25 14.92 11.11 0.66
N ILE A 26 14.28 12.05 -0.06
CA ILE A 26 13.77 11.79 -1.41
C ILE A 26 14.93 11.50 -2.38
N GLU A 27 16.01 12.28 -2.34
CA GLU A 27 17.22 12.02 -3.14
C GLU A 27 17.83 10.64 -2.84
N LEU A 28 17.83 10.24 -1.57
CA LEU A 28 18.27 8.89 -1.18
C LEU A 28 17.34 7.81 -1.75
N ALA A 29 16.02 8.02 -1.70
CA ALA A 29 15.04 7.09 -2.25
C ALA A 29 15.14 6.97 -3.78
N GLU A 30 15.34 8.08 -4.50
CA GLU A 30 15.54 8.08 -5.95
C GLU A 30 16.68 7.15 -6.38
N ALA A 31 17.78 7.09 -5.62
CA ALA A 31 18.88 6.19 -5.89
C ALA A 31 18.51 4.70 -5.82
N GLU A 32 17.44 4.37 -5.09
CA GLU A 32 16.92 3.01 -4.89
C GLU A 32 15.61 2.75 -5.65
N MET A 33 15.15 3.69 -6.50
CA MET A 33 13.89 3.58 -7.26
C MET A 33 14.15 3.60 -8.79
N PRO A 34 14.89 2.61 -9.32
CA PRO A 34 15.37 2.64 -10.70
C PRO A 34 14.25 2.64 -11.74
N GLY A 35 13.11 2.01 -11.48
CA GLY A 35 11.98 1.98 -12.41
C GLY A 35 11.40 3.37 -12.67
N LEU A 36 11.17 4.15 -11.62
CA LEU A 36 10.66 5.53 -11.76
C LEU A 36 11.69 6.45 -12.41
N MET A 37 12.96 6.32 -12.01
CA MET A 37 14.03 7.14 -12.61
C MET A 37 14.23 6.82 -14.10
N ALA A 38 14.10 5.56 -14.48
CA ALA A 38 14.14 5.14 -15.89
C ALA A 38 12.96 5.72 -16.69
N LEU A 39 11.73 5.72 -16.13
CA LEU A 39 10.57 6.33 -16.80
C LEU A 39 10.74 7.85 -16.96
N ARG A 40 11.26 8.56 -15.94
CA ARG A 40 11.58 9.99 -16.10
C ARG A 40 12.54 10.24 -17.27
N SER A 41 13.57 9.39 -17.41
CA SER A 41 14.55 9.50 -18.50
C SER A 41 13.94 9.16 -19.86
N GLU A 42 13.18 8.06 -19.94
CA GLU A 42 12.57 7.56 -21.18
C GLU A 42 11.54 8.55 -21.76
N TYR A 43 10.70 9.12 -20.89
CA TYR A 43 9.57 9.96 -21.32
C TYR A 43 9.81 11.46 -21.17
N LYS A 44 11.04 11.90 -20.90
CA LYS A 44 11.42 13.29 -20.64
C LYS A 44 10.88 14.27 -21.69
N ASP A 45 11.02 13.91 -22.96
CA ASP A 45 10.66 14.78 -24.08
C ASP A 45 9.22 14.55 -24.58
N GLU A 46 8.66 13.35 -24.35
CA GLU A 46 7.32 12.98 -24.80
C GLU A 46 6.21 13.53 -23.90
N GLN A 47 6.45 13.59 -22.60
CA GLN A 47 5.48 14.01 -21.57
C GLN A 47 4.12 13.35 -21.74
N PRO A 48 4.02 12.01 -21.63
CA PRO A 48 2.82 11.25 -21.99
C PRO A 48 1.57 11.57 -21.15
N LEU A 49 1.75 12.24 -20.00
CA LEU A 49 0.68 12.66 -19.09
C LEU A 49 0.31 14.15 -19.24
N ALA A 50 0.81 14.85 -20.27
CA ALA A 50 0.48 16.26 -20.48
C ALA A 50 -1.04 16.48 -20.54
N GLY A 51 -1.54 17.44 -19.72
CA GLY A 51 -2.96 17.76 -19.59
C GLY A 51 -3.74 16.88 -18.61
N SER A 52 -3.13 15.83 -18.05
CA SER A 52 -3.74 15.08 -16.96
C SER A 52 -3.68 15.86 -15.65
N ARG A 53 -4.75 15.76 -14.87
CA ARG A 53 -4.88 16.26 -13.50
C ARG A 53 -5.17 15.08 -12.60
N ILE A 54 -4.11 14.55 -11.99
CA ILE A 54 -4.16 13.32 -11.18
C ILE A 54 -4.39 13.70 -9.72
N ALA A 55 -5.57 13.37 -9.20
CA ALA A 55 -5.81 13.37 -7.77
C ALA A 55 -5.30 12.07 -7.17
N GLY A 56 -4.38 12.14 -6.20
CA GLY A 56 -3.81 11.00 -5.52
C GLY A 56 -4.27 10.89 -4.07
N CYS A 57 -4.64 9.67 -3.66
CA CYS A 57 -4.89 9.31 -2.27
C CYS A 57 -4.13 8.01 -1.97
N LEU A 58 -2.88 8.15 -1.55
CA LEU A 58 -1.97 7.06 -1.21
C LEU A 58 -1.00 7.54 -0.13
N HIS A 59 -0.51 6.64 0.72
CA HIS A 59 0.38 6.95 1.84
C HIS A 59 1.44 8.00 1.48
N MET A 60 1.40 9.19 2.13
CA MET A 60 2.35 10.27 1.82
C MET A 60 3.72 10.00 2.44
N THR A 61 4.45 9.08 1.85
CA THR A 61 5.81 8.69 2.25
C THR A 61 6.88 9.34 1.36
N ILE A 62 8.14 9.14 1.72
CA ILE A 62 9.29 9.55 0.91
C ILE A 62 9.23 8.92 -0.50
N GLN A 63 8.88 7.63 -0.59
CA GLN A 63 8.75 6.93 -1.87
C GLN A 63 7.61 7.50 -2.72
N THR A 64 6.51 7.87 -2.08
CA THR A 64 5.38 8.53 -2.75
C THR A 64 5.76 9.91 -3.30
N ALA A 65 6.63 10.65 -2.62
CA ALA A 65 7.17 11.90 -3.17
C ALA A 65 7.92 11.65 -4.49
N VAL A 66 8.69 10.57 -4.61
CA VAL A 66 9.35 10.19 -5.87
C VAL A 66 8.32 9.87 -6.97
N LEU A 67 7.22 9.17 -6.63
CA LEU A 67 6.11 8.93 -7.56
C LEU A 67 5.48 10.24 -8.03
N ILE A 68 5.13 11.14 -7.12
CA ILE A 68 4.51 12.43 -7.45
C ILE A 68 5.40 13.22 -8.40
N GLU A 69 6.69 13.35 -8.09
CA GLU A 69 7.64 14.05 -8.95
C GLU A 69 7.85 13.36 -10.31
N THR A 70 7.70 12.03 -10.35
CA THR A 70 7.74 11.29 -11.62
C THR A 70 6.52 11.60 -12.48
N LEU A 71 5.32 11.57 -11.93
CA LEU A 71 4.09 11.93 -12.66
C LEU A 71 4.17 13.36 -13.21
N ILE A 72 4.70 14.30 -12.41
CA ILE A 72 4.91 15.70 -12.83
C ILE A 72 5.96 15.79 -13.95
N ALA A 73 7.07 15.07 -13.83
CA ALA A 73 8.10 15.04 -14.87
C ALA A 73 7.57 14.49 -16.21
N LEU A 74 6.54 13.65 -16.16
CA LEU A 74 5.84 13.10 -17.31
C LEU A 74 4.70 14.01 -17.83
N GLY A 75 4.52 15.20 -17.26
CA GLY A 75 3.60 16.23 -17.72
C GLY A 75 2.28 16.34 -16.97
N ALA A 76 2.05 15.59 -15.89
CA ALA A 76 0.84 15.67 -15.08
C ALA A 76 0.83 16.90 -14.16
N GLU A 77 -0.37 17.46 -13.92
CA GLU A 77 -0.65 18.22 -12.70
C GLU A 77 -1.07 17.21 -11.60
N VAL A 78 -0.60 17.39 -10.37
CA VAL A 78 -0.82 16.43 -9.28
C VAL A 78 -1.29 17.14 -8.02
N THR A 79 -2.30 16.57 -7.37
CA THR A 79 -2.70 16.90 -5.98
C THR A 79 -2.65 15.62 -5.15
N TRP A 80 -2.37 15.72 -3.84
CA TRP A 80 -2.14 14.52 -3.04
C TRP A 80 -2.67 14.61 -1.62
N SER A 81 -3.26 13.51 -1.15
CA SER A 81 -3.55 13.24 0.27
C SER A 81 -3.05 11.84 0.68
N SER A 82 -3.00 11.59 1.97
CA SER A 82 -2.71 10.23 2.47
C SER A 82 -3.99 9.41 2.59
N CYS A 83 -3.90 8.11 2.33
CA CYS A 83 -4.99 7.14 2.50
C CYS A 83 -5.06 6.54 3.92
N ASN A 84 -4.25 7.04 4.87
CA ASN A 84 -4.23 6.55 6.24
C ASN A 84 -3.77 7.65 7.21
N ILE A 85 -4.42 7.74 8.37
CA ILE A 85 -4.19 8.80 9.36
C ILE A 85 -2.82 8.76 10.04
N PHE A 86 -2.11 7.63 10.03
CA PHE A 86 -0.80 7.46 10.70
C PHE A 86 0.37 7.23 9.75
N SER A 87 0.15 7.12 8.44
CA SER A 87 1.18 6.70 7.50
C SER A 87 2.01 7.82 6.89
N THR A 88 1.58 9.07 7.02
CA THR A 88 2.32 10.21 6.49
C THR A 88 3.70 10.33 7.14
N GLN A 89 4.72 10.54 6.33
CA GLN A 89 6.02 11.07 6.73
C GLN A 89 5.98 12.58 6.56
N ASP A 90 5.92 13.32 7.67
CA ASP A 90 5.69 14.78 7.65
C ASP A 90 6.75 15.54 6.86
N GLN A 91 8.01 15.06 6.85
CA GLN A 91 9.07 15.64 6.02
C GLN A 91 8.87 15.41 4.52
N ALA A 92 8.24 14.30 4.11
CA ALA A 92 7.90 14.06 2.71
C ALA A 92 6.81 15.02 2.24
N ALA A 93 5.73 15.15 3.02
CA ALA A 93 4.67 16.10 2.73
C ALA A 93 5.19 17.54 2.68
N ALA A 94 6.07 17.95 3.63
CA ALA A 94 6.70 19.26 3.64
C ALA A 94 7.56 19.52 2.40
N ALA A 95 8.33 18.52 1.93
CA ALA A 95 9.15 18.65 0.74
C ALA A 95 8.30 18.89 -0.52
N MET A 96 7.18 18.15 -0.66
CA MET A 96 6.25 18.35 -1.77
C MET A 96 5.57 19.73 -1.72
N ALA A 97 5.11 20.15 -0.54
CA ALA A 97 4.54 21.47 -0.36
C ALA A 97 5.53 22.60 -0.70
N ALA A 98 6.78 22.49 -0.27
CA ALA A 98 7.85 23.45 -0.58
C ALA A 98 8.21 23.47 -2.07
N ALA A 99 8.00 22.39 -2.80
CA ALA A 99 8.14 22.29 -4.25
C ALA A 99 6.94 22.90 -5.01
N GLY A 100 5.93 23.42 -4.32
CA GLY A 100 4.74 24.03 -4.91
C GLY A 100 3.64 23.06 -5.28
N ILE A 101 3.70 21.81 -4.80
CA ILE A 101 2.70 20.78 -5.07
C ILE A 101 1.57 20.89 -4.05
N GLN A 102 0.33 20.77 -4.53
CA GLN A 102 -0.85 20.75 -3.66
C GLN A 102 -0.91 19.43 -2.89
N VAL A 103 -0.43 19.43 -1.65
CA VAL A 103 -0.43 18.29 -0.76
C VAL A 103 -1.14 18.58 0.54
N TYR A 104 -1.99 17.65 0.97
CA TYR A 104 -2.82 17.77 2.18
C TYR A 104 -2.64 16.49 2.99
N ALA A 105 -1.61 16.45 3.86
CA ALA A 105 -1.28 15.26 4.64
C ALA A 105 -0.41 15.58 5.85
N TRP A 106 -0.67 14.95 6.99
CA TRP A 106 0.20 14.93 8.18
C TRP A 106 -0.06 13.69 9.02
N LYS A 107 0.93 13.25 9.78
CA LYS A 107 0.79 12.10 10.68
C LYS A 107 -0.07 12.47 11.88
N GLY A 108 -1.06 11.63 12.19
CA GLY A 108 -1.99 11.81 13.30
C GLY A 108 -3.21 12.66 12.93
N LEU A 109 -3.68 12.54 11.69
CA LEU A 109 -4.99 13.07 11.28
C LEU A 109 -6.11 12.50 12.15
N ASN A 110 -7.12 13.31 12.42
CA ASN A 110 -8.43 12.79 12.82
C ASN A 110 -9.29 12.52 11.56
N GLU A 111 -10.41 11.85 11.73
CA GLU A 111 -11.26 11.45 10.59
C GLU A 111 -11.84 12.65 9.81
N VAL A 112 -12.15 13.76 10.50
CA VAL A 112 -12.67 14.98 9.85
C VAL A 112 -11.59 15.64 8.99
N ASP A 113 -10.37 15.76 9.52
CA ASP A 113 -9.24 16.29 8.76
C ASP A 113 -8.84 15.35 7.62
N PHE A 114 -8.95 14.03 7.81
CA PHE A 114 -8.68 13.02 6.80
C PHE A 114 -9.63 13.17 5.60
N ASP A 115 -10.92 13.23 5.85
CA ASP A 115 -11.95 13.42 4.82
C ASP A 115 -11.75 14.77 4.09
N TRP A 116 -11.47 15.84 4.84
CA TRP A 116 -11.15 17.16 4.27
C TRP A 116 -9.91 17.12 3.37
N CYS A 117 -8.85 16.40 3.76
CA CYS A 117 -7.63 16.28 2.96
C CYS A 117 -7.90 15.64 1.59
N ILE A 118 -8.69 14.55 1.56
CA ILE A 118 -9.09 13.89 0.31
C ILE A 118 -9.91 14.85 -0.55
N GLU A 119 -10.87 15.55 0.05
CA GLU A 119 -11.74 16.50 -0.65
C GLU A 119 -10.95 17.64 -1.32
N GLN A 120 -9.85 18.11 -0.69
CA GLN A 120 -8.99 19.14 -1.28
C GLN A 120 -8.29 18.68 -2.56
N THR A 121 -8.04 17.39 -2.75
CA THR A 121 -7.36 16.86 -3.95
C THR A 121 -8.23 16.91 -5.21
N LEU A 122 -9.54 17.11 -5.08
CA LEU A 122 -10.47 17.07 -6.23
C LEU A 122 -10.30 18.24 -7.19
N PHE A 123 -9.66 19.33 -6.77
CA PHE A 123 -9.59 20.58 -7.53
C PHE A 123 -8.19 21.18 -7.54
N PHE A 124 -7.74 21.58 -8.72
CA PHE A 124 -6.38 22.02 -9.03
C PHE A 124 -6.30 23.55 -9.18
N GLY A 125 -5.30 24.14 -8.58
CA GLY A 125 -4.99 25.56 -8.70
C GLY A 125 -6.05 26.52 -8.13
N GLU A 126 -5.81 27.80 -8.24
CA GLU A 126 -6.73 28.85 -7.79
C GLU A 126 -8.04 28.86 -8.61
N ASP A 127 -7.97 28.49 -9.87
CA ASP A 127 -9.13 28.38 -10.78
C ASP A 127 -9.95 27.12 -10.59
N ARG A 128 -9.57 26.28 -9.62
CA ARG A 128 -10.33 25.10 -9.17
C ARG A 128 -10.72 24.14 -10.30
N LYS A 129 -9.81 23.87 -11.22
CA LYS A 129 -10.02 22.88 -12.27
C LYS A 129 -10.25 21.50 -11.68
N PRO A 130 -11.30 20.76 -12.09
CA PRO A 130 -11.54 19.43 -11.54
C PRO A 130 -10.48 18.42 -11.99
N LEU A 131 -10.29 17.36 -11.18
CA LEU A 131 -9.50 16.19 -11.55
C LEU A 131 -10.03 15.55 -12.86
N ASN A 132 -9.15 14.83 -13.56
CA ASN A 132 -9.53 14.00 -14.71
C ASN A 132 -8.88 12.61 -14.70
N MET A 133 -8.10 12.31 -13.66
CA MET A 133 -7.51 11.00 -13.36
C MET A 133 -7.50 10.77 -11.84
N ILE A 134 -7.59 9.52 -11.42
CA ILE A 134 -7.50 9.12 -10.01
C ILE A 134 -6.37 8.11 -9.85
N LEU A 135 -5.57 8.27 -8.77
CA LEU A 135 -4.65 7.27 -8.26
C LEU A 135 -5.01 7.03 -6.79
N ASP A 136 -5.53 5.84 -6.47
CA ASP A 136 -6.10 5.55 -5.16
C ASP A 136 -5.43 4.34 -4.49
N ASP A 137 -5.54 4.31 -3.17
CA ASP A 137 -5.06 3.22 -2.32
C ASP A 137 -6.10 2.95 -1.21
N GLY A 138 -6.95 1.97 -1.45
CA GLY A 138 -8.04 1.58 -0.58
C GLY A 138 -9.41 2.08 -1.01
N GLY A 139 -9.49 2.96 -2.01
CA GLY A 139 -10.73 3.36 -2.65
C GLY A 139 -11.48 4.52 -1.97
N ASP A 140 -10.89 5.24 -1.01
CA ASP A 140 -11.59 6.31 -0.30
C ASP A 140 -11.80 7.54 -1.19
N LEU A 141 -10.80 7.94 -1.98
CA LEU A 141 -10.94 9.02 -2.97
C LEU A 141 -11.96 8.65 -4.06
N THR A 142 -11.85 7.43 -4.59
CA THR A 142 -12.76 6.91 -5.62
C THR A 142 -14.21 6.93 -5.14
N ASN A 143 -14.46 6.43 -3.93
CA ASN A 143 -15.80 6.41 -3.34
C ASN A 143 -16.31 7.82 -3.06
N MET A 144 -15.46 8.71 -2.56
CA MET A 144 -15.83 10.11 -2.36
C MET A 144 -16.28 10.76 -3.67
N VAL A 145 -15.53 10.59 -4.75
CA VAL A 145 -15.89 11.14 -6.07
C VAL A 145 -17.23 10.58 -6.55
N ILE A 146 -17.39 9.27 -6.54
CA ILE A 146 -18.61 8.63 -7.08
C ILE A 146 -19.86 8.99 -6.25
N ASP A 147 -19.74 8.97 -4.93
CA ASP A 147 -20.90 9.08 -4.05
C ASP A 147 -21.23 10.53 -3.65
N ARG A 148 -20.23 11.43 -3.57
CA ARG A 148 -20.40 12.80 -3.11
C ARG A 148 -20.25 13.86 -4.20
N TYR A 149 -19.48 13.57 -5.28
CA TYR A 149 -19.17 14.48 -6.39
C TYR A 149 -19.44 13.85 -7.75
N PRO A 150 -20.65 13.26 -7.98
CA PRO A 150 -20.94 12.54 -9.21
C PRO A 150 -20.85 13.42 -10.48
N GLU A 151 -20.95 14.74 -10.33
CA GLU A 151 -20.78 15.70 -11.44
C GLU A 151 -19.37 15.73 -12.01
N LEU A 152 -18.35 15.29 -11.24
CA LEU A 152 -16.97 15.25 -11.70
C LEU A 152 -16.67 14.02 -12.56
N VAL A 153 -17.45 12.96 -12.40
CA VAL A 153 -17.23 11.64 -13.01
C VAL A 153 -17.09 11.72 -14.53
N ALA A 154 -17.92 12.52 -15.20
CA ALA A 154 -17.90 12.65 -16.65
C ALA A 154 -16.57 13.17 -17.23
N GLY A 155 -15.76 13.85 -16.41
CA GLY A 155 -14.43 14.37 -16.78
C GLY A 155 -13.30 13.38 -16.55
N ILE A 156 -13.54 12.26 -15.83
CA ILE A 156 -12.49 11.33 -15.40
C ILE A 156 -12.31 10.25 -16.46
N LYS A 157 -11.06 10.08 -16.93
CA LYS A 157 -10.71 9.08 -17.93
C LYS A 157 -10.50 7.68 -17.36
N GLY A 158 -10.12 7.60 -16.10
CA GLY A 158 -9.90 6.32 -15.42
C GLY A 158 -9.21 6.48 -14.07
N LEU A 159 -9.08 5.35 -13.39
CA LEU A 159 -8.41 5.25 -12.10
C LEU A 159 -7.45 4.06 -12.04
N SER A 160 -6.42 4.16 -11.20
CA SER A 160 -5.58 3.03 -10.81
C SER A 160 -5.65 2.81 -9.31
N GLU A 161 -5.74 1.54 -8.89
CA GLU A 161 -5.89 1.14 -7.48
C GLU A 161 -4.70 0.31 -7.02
N GLU A 162 -4.12 0.71 -5.88
CA GLU A 162 -2.88 0.14 -5.33
C GLU A 162 -3.08 -1.14 -4.54
N THR A 163 -4.21 -1.29 -3.82
CA THR A 163 -4.31 -2.30 -2.77
C THR A 163 -5.53 -3.21 -2.88
N THR A 164 -5.41 -4.42 -2.33
CA THR A 164 -6.45 -5.46 -2.34
C THR A 164 -7.81 -4.95 -1.89
N THR A 165 -7.86 -4.12 -0.86
CA THR A 165 -9.13 -3.62 -0.33
C THR A 165 -9.85 -2.68 -1.28
N GLY A 166 -9.11 -1.77 -1.93
CA GLY A 166 -9.68 -0.89 -2.94
C GLY A 166 -10.15 -1.68 -4.16
N VAL A 167 -9.37 -2.65 -4.60
CA VAL A 167 -9.75 -3.58 -5.68
C VAL A 167 -11.04 -4.33 -5.36
N HIS A 168 -11.20 -4.81 -4.13
CA HIS A 168 -12.45 -5.45 -3.69
C HIS A 168 -13.65 -4.51 -3.82
N ARG A 169 -13.52 -3.26 -3.34
CA ARG A 169 -14.55 -2.21 -3.48
C ARG A 169 -14.90 -1.92 -4.95
N LEU A 170 -13.89 -1.91 -5.84
CA LEU A 170 -14.12 -1.72 -7.27
C LEU A 170 -14.94 -2.88 -7.86
N TYR A 171 -14.62 -4.12 -7.55
CA TYR A 171 -15.40 -5.28 -8.00
C TYR A 171 -16.84 -5.28 -7.45
N GLU A 172 -17.04 -4.81 -6.22
CA GLU A 172 -18.40 -4.62 -5.70
C GLU A 172 -19.19 -3.59 -6.52
N ARG A 173 -18.55 -2.47 -6.93
CA ARG A 173 -19.16 -1.47 -7.80
C ARG A 173 -19.44 -2.02 -9.21
N VAL A 174 -18.55 -2.82 -9.77
CA VAL A 174 -18.79 -3.52 -11.05
C VAL A 174 -20.03 -4.42 -10.93
N LYS A 175 -20.08 -5.25 -9.89
CA LYS A 175 -21.22 -6.14 -9.64
C LYS A 175 -22.54 -5.40 -9.44
N ALA A 176 -22.49 -4.23 -8.84
CA ALA A 176 -23.65 -3.35 -8.64
C ALA A 176 -24.00 -2.50 -9.88
N GLY A 177 -23.14 -2.49 -10.92
CA GLY A 177 -23.32 -1.63 -12.10
C GLY A 177 -23.11 -0.14 -11.80
N THR A 178 -22.30 0.19 -10.77
CA THR A 178 -22.08 1.56 -10.27
C THR A 178 -20.65 2.05 -10.44
N LEU A 179 -19.78 1.31 -11.13
CA LEU A 179 -18.46 1.80 -11.52
C LEU A 179 -18.57 2.64 -12.78
N PRO A 180 -18.34 3.97 -12.74
CA PRO A 180 -18.67 4.84 -13.87
C PRO A 180 -17.48 5.13 -14.82
N MET A 181 -16.31 4.53 -14.56
CA MET A 181 -15.07 4.72 -15.33
C MET A 181 -14.21 3.45 -15.33
N PRO A 182 -13.30 3.28 -16.30
CA PRO A 182 -12.36 2.15 -16.29
C PRO A 182 -11.37 2.24 -15.10
N ALA A 183 -11.04 1.09 -14.53
CA ALA A 183 -10.09 0.95 -13.45
C ALA A 183 -8.97 -0.03 -13.81
N ILE A 184 -7.71 0.31 -13.52
CA ILE A 184 -6.61 -0.66 -13.55
C ILE A 184 -6.30 -1.08 -12.13
N ASN A 185 -6.43 -2.39 -11.88
CA ASN A 185 -6.01 -3.07 -10.67
C ASN A 185 -4.49 -3.25 -10.71
N VAL A 186 -3.76 -2.35 -10.09
CA VAL A 186 -2.30 -2.43 -9.96
C VAL A 186 -1.90 -3.46 -8.91
N ASN A 187 -2.71 -3.65 -7.87
CA ASN A 187 -2.40 -4.60 -6.80
C ASN A 187 -2.07 -6.00 -7.31
N ASP A 188 -2.81 -6.49 -8.32
CA ASP A 188 -2.66 -7.85 -8.82
C ASP A 188 -1.71 -7.96 -10.03
N SER A 189 -1.09 -6.86 -10.48
CA SER A 189 0.09 -6.94 -11.35
C SER A 189 1.15 -7.81 -10.69
N VAL A 190 1.80 -8.68 -11.44
CA VAL A 190 2.75 -9.65 -10.85
C VAL A 190 3.93 -8.93 -10.21
N THR A 191 4.46 -7.90 -10.87
CA THR A 191 5.55 -7.08 -10.35
C THR A 191 5.14 -6.18 -9.18
N LYS A 192 3.85 -6.08 -8.84
CA LYS A 192 3.37 -5.49 -7.59
C LYS A 192 3.11 -6.56 -6.54
N SER A 193 2.15 -7.45 -6.74
CA SER A 193 1.69 -8.40 -5.71
C SER A 193 2.77 -9.35 -5.22
N LYS A 194 3.61 -9.86 -6.13
CA LYS A 194 4.68 -10.80 -5.77
C LYS A 194 5.93 -10.12 -5.22
N PHE A 195 6.01 -8.79 -5.30
CA PHE A 195 7.14 -7.99 -4.80
C PHE A 195 6.75 -7.16 -3.59
N ASP A 196 5.84 -6.21 -3.73
CA ASP A 196 5.37 -5.33 -2.66
C ASP A 196 4.75 -6.15 -1.52
N ASN A 197 3.67 -6.89 -1.79
CA ASN A 197 2.95 -7.60 -0.75
C ASN A 197 3.83 -8.67 -0.06
N LYS A 198 4.77 -9.28 -0.78
CA LYS A 198 5.66 -10.32 -0.25
C LYS A 198 6.96 -9.77 0.32
N TYR A 199 7.79 -9.14 -0.52
CA TYR A 199 9.12 -8.66 -0.11
C TYR A 199 9.02 -7.37 0.71
N GLY A 200 8.07 -6.48 0.41
CA GLY A 200 7.82 -5.30 1.20
C GLY A 200 7.43 -5.65 2.64
N CYS A 201 6.47 -6.56 2.83
CA CYS A 201 6.10 -7.03 4.16
C CYS A 201 7.20 -7.84 4.84
N LYS A 202 8.03 -8.58 4.05
CA LYS A 202 9.20 -9.29 4.58
C LYS A 202 10.19 -8.33 5.25
N GLU A 203 10.46 -7.17 4.68
CA GLU A 203 11.35 -6.16 5.25
C GLU A 203 10.65 -5.38 6.38
N SER A 204 9.46 -4.86 6.12
CA SER A 204 8.81 -3.86 6.98
C SER A 204 8.13 -4.40 8.24
N ALA A 205 7.66 -5.65 8.25
CA ALA A 205 6.97 -6.22 9.42
C ALA A 205 7.92 -6.34 10.62
N VAL A 206 9.09 -6.92 10.41
CA VAL A 206 10.11 -7.10 11.44
C VAL A 206 10.72 -5.76 11.86
N ASP A 207 10.95 -4.84 10.92
CA ASP A 207 11.44 -3.49 11.20
C ASP A 207 10.48 -2.76 12.15
N ALA A 208 9.19 -2.80 11.86
CA ALA A 208 8.17 -2.14 12.69
C ALA A 208 8.09 -2.69 14.11
N VAL A 209 8.08 -4.02 14.26
CA VAL A 209 8.04 -4.64 15.59
C VAL A 209 9.30 -4.31 16.40
N ARG A 210 10.47 -4.31 15.77
CA ARG A 210 11.73 -3.92 16.43
C ARG A 210 11.72 -2.47 16.87
N ARG A 211 11.37 -1.54 15.99
CA ARG A 211 11.30 -0.11 16.33
C ARG A 211 10.28 0.18 17.42
N ALA A 212 9.12 -0.49 17.38
CA ALA A 212 8.08 -0.32 18.38
C ALA A 212 8.49 -0.80 19.76
N THR A 213 9.20 -1.92 19.86
CA THR A 213 9.32 -2.67 21.12
C THR A 213 10.76 -2.95 21.55
N ASP A 214 11.76 -2.76 20.70
CA ASP A 214 13.16 -3.14 20.92
C ASP A 214 13.35 -4.62 21.32
N ILE A 215 12.36 -5.47 21.04
CA ILE A 215 12.35 -6.88 21.42
C ILE A 215 13.35 -7.68 20.58
N MET A 216 14.05 -8.61 21.22
CA MET A 216 14.82 -9.64 20.52
C MET A 216 13.86 -10.67 19.93
N LEU A 217 13.89 -10.87 18.62
CA LEU A 217 13.00 -11.78 17.92
C LEU A 217 13.44 -13.25 17.98
N ALA A 218 14.74 -13.49 18.09
CA ALA A 218 15.27 -14.86 18.19
C ALA A 218 14.66 -15.60 19.39
N GLY A 219 14.17 -16.80 19.15
CA GLY A 219 13.53 -17.65 20.15
C GLY A 219 12.08 -17.28 20.50
N LYS A 220 11.53 -16.18 19.97
CA LYS A 220 10.12 -15.81 20.17
C LYS A 220 9.18 -16.70 19.39
N ARG A 221 8.03 -17.05 19.99
CA ARG A 221 6.93 -17.73 19.35
C ARG A 221 6.04 -16.72 18.66
N VAL A 222 6.04 -16.73 17.32
CA VAL A 222 5.29 -15.79 16.49
C VAL A 222 4.18 -16.52 15.78
N VAL A 223 2.96 -16.03 15.90
CA VAL A 223 1.81 -16.51 15.13
C VAL A 223 1.53 -15.51 14.03
N VAL A 224 1.63 -15.96 12.78
CA VAL A 224 1.27 -15.21 11.58
C VAL A 224 -0.09 -15.69 11.10
N CYS A 225 -1.08 -14.82 11.16
CA CYS A 225 -2.45 -15.14 10.74
C CYS A 225 -2.61 -14.82 9.26
N GLY A 226 -2.65 -15.86 8.41
CA GLY A 226 -2.72 -15.79 6.96
C GLY A 226 -1.41 -16.19 6.29
N TYR A 227 -1.49 -16.81 5.08
CA TYR A 227 -0.34 -17.23 4.27
C TYR A 227 -0.51 -16.89 2.78
N GLY A 228 -1.20 -15.78 2.48
CA GLY A 228 -1.15 -15.09 1.20
C GLY A 228 0.23 -14.44 0.99
N ASP A 229 0.39 -13.57 0.01
CA ASP A 229 1.70 -12.95 -0.28
C ASP A 229 2.25 -12.17 0.93
N VAL A 230 1.40 -11.41 1.64
CA VAL A 230 1.76 -10.70 2.88
C VAL A 230 2.21 -11.67 3.97
N GLY A 231 1.44 -12.73 4.21
CA GLY A 231 1.75 -13.74 5.22
C GLY A 231 3.04 -14.51 4.93
N LYS A 232 3.29 -14.85 3.66
CA LYS A 232 4.52 -15.51 3.21
C LYS A 232 5.76 -14.67 3.51
N GLY A 233 5.70 -13.39 3.14
CA GLY A 233 6.80 -12.45 3.42
C GLY A 233 7.04 -12.30 4.92
N THR A 234 5.98 -12.04 5.66
CA THR A 234 6.02 -11.85 7.12
C THR A 234 6.56 -13.08 7.85
N ALA A 235 6.04 -14.28 7.55
CA ALA A 235 6.49 -15.52 8.18
C ALA A 235 7.98 -15.81 7.89
N ALA A 236 8.40 -15.62 6.63
CA ALA A 236 9.79 -15.78 6.22
C ALA A 236 10.73 -14.83 6.97
N SER A 237 10.31 -13.58 7.17
CA SER A 237 11.09 -12.55 7.88
C SER A 237 11.29 -12.89 9.34
N PHE A 238 10.23 -13.21 10.07
CA PHE A 238 10.32 -13.62 11.48
C PHE A 238 11.16 -14.89 11.65
N ARG A 239 10.98 -15.89 10.78
CA ARG A 239 11.84 -17.10 10.79
C ARG A 239 13.30 -16.75 10.52
N GLY A 240 13.56 -15.88 9.54
CA GLY A 240 14.91 -15.39 9.24
C GLY A 240 15.56 -14.64 10.40
N ALA A 241 14.75 -13.99 11.24
CA ALA A 241 15.21 -13.35 12.48
C ALA A 241 15.39 -14.34 13.68
N GLY A 242 15.19 -15.65 13.46
CA GLY A 242 15.36 -16.69 14.48
C GLY A 242 14.11 -16.95 15.33
N SER A 243 12.95 -16.45 14.96
CA SER A 243 11.68 -16.74 15.64
C SER A 243 11.17 -18.15 15.31
N ILE A 244 10.39 -18.72 16.23
CA ILE A 244 9.62 -19.96 16.03
C ILE A 244 8.25 -19.57 15.51
N VAL A 245 8.04 -19.76 14.20
CA VAL A 245 6.84 -19.25 13.51
C VAL A 245 5.80 -20.33 13.33
N THR A 246 4.57 -20.06 13.74
CA THR A 246 3.36 -20.84 13.44
C THR A 246 2.43 -19.99 12.55
N VAL A 247 1.84 -20.60 11.55
CA VAL A 247 0.91 -19.95 10.61
C VAL A 247 -0.52 -20.41 10.92
N THR A 248 -1.49 -19.51 10.77
CA THR A 248 -2.92 -19.86 10.71
C THR A 248 -3.46 -19.59 9.30
N GLU A 249 -4.27 -20.46 8.75
CA GLU A 249 -4.77 -20.31 7.37
C GLU A 249 -6.11 -21.02 7.18
N ILE A 250 -6.94 -20.46 6.30
CA ILE A 250 -8.23 -21.06 5.90
C ILE A 250 -8.19 -21.69 4.51
N ASP A 251 -7.35 -21.16 3.63
CA ASP A 251 -7.16 -21.68 2.27
C ASP A 251 -6.29 -22.95 2.31
N PRO A 252 -6.79 -24.09 1.86
CA PRO A 252 -6.04 -25.36 1.91
C PRO A 252 -4.79 -25.34 1.03
N ILE A 253 -4.76 -24.55 -0.05
CA ILE A 253 -3.58 -24.42 -0.91
C ILE A 253 -2.50 -23.62 -0.19
N CYS A 254 -2.85 -22.47 0.37
CA CYS A 254 -1.92 -21.65 1.15
C CYS A 254 -1.43 -22.38 2.41
N ALA A 255 -2.31 -23.13 3.09
CA ALA A 255 -1.92 -23.95 4.23
C ALA A 255 -0.93 -25.06 3.85
N LEU A 256 -1.16 -25.71 2.70
CA LEU A 256 -0.22 -26.72 2.17
C LEU A 256 1.13 -26.10 1.80
N GLN A 257 1.13 -24.93 1.16
CA GLN A 257 2.37 -24.18 0.87
C GLN A 257 3.13 -23.85 2.16
N ALA A 258 2.43 -23.34 3.20
CA ALA A 258 3.07 -23.05 4.49
C ALA A 258 3.73 -24.29 5.11
N ALA A 259 3.06 -25.45 5.05
CA ALA A 259 3.61 -26.71 5.54
C ALA A 259 4.84 -27.15 4.72
N MET A 260 4.80 -27.03 3.39
CA MET A 260 5.95 -27.35 2.52
C MET A 260 7.12 -26.39 2.73
N ASP A 261 6.85 -25.12 3.06
CA ASP A 261 7.87 -24.12 3.45
C ASP A 261 8.44 -24.38 4.87
N GLY A 262 7.96 -25.40 5.57
CA GLY A 262 8.46 -25.84 6.87
C GLY A 262 7.87 -25.07 8.06
N PHE A 263 6.70 -24.45 7.91
CA PHE A 263 5.97 -23.86 9.02
C PHE A 263 4.96 -24.83 9.63
N GLU A 264 4.79 -24.75 10.95
CA GLU A 264 3.66 -25.38 11.60
C GLU A 264 2.38 -24.59 11.25
N VAL A 265 1.31 -25.31 10.84
CA VAL A 265 0.00 -24.70 10.55
C VAL A 265 -1.01 -25.16 11.60
N LYS A 266 -1.58 -24.22 12.35
CA LYS A 266 -2.50 -24.49 13.47
C LYS A 266 -3.68 -23.49 13.47
N LYS A 267 -4.71 -23.81 14.24
CA LYS A 267 -5.78 -22.85 14.55
C LYS A 267 -5.28 -21.86 15.61
N LEU A 268 -5.68 -20.58 15.50
CA LEU A 268 -5.28 -19.53 16.44
C LEU A 268 -5.61 -19.91 17.88
N ASN A 269 -6.81 -20.45 18.14
CA ASN A 269 -7.23 -20.89 19.47
C ASN A 269 -6.30 -21.91 20.14
N THR A 270 -5.53 -22.69 19.37
CA THR A 270 -4.62 -23.70 19.92
C THR A 270 -3.23 -23.15 20.26
N VAL A 271 -2.87 -22.00 19.75
CA VAL A 271 -1.52 -21.43 19.88
C VAL A 271 -1.47 -20.06 20.56
N VAL A 272 -2.60 -19.37 20.65
CA VAL A 272 -2.70 -18.01 21.20
C VAL A 272 -2.13 -17.87 22.61
N GLY A 273 -2.35 -18.86 23.48
CA GLY A 273 -1.85 -18.83 24.88
C GLY A 273 -0.34 -18.92 25.03
N ASN A 274 0.39 -19.35 23.99
CA ASN A 274 1.84 -19.49 24.01
C ASN A 274 2.57 -18.47 23.11
N ALA A 275 1.84 -17.65 22.37
CA ALA A 275 2.41 -16.68 21.46
C ALA A 275 3.09 -15.51 22.21
N ASP A 276 4.28 -15.13 21.76
CA ASP A 276 4.92 -13.86 22.16
C ASP A 276 4.47 -12.72 21.28
N ILE A 277 4.25 -12.99 19.99
CA ILE A 277 3.82 -12.01 18.99
C ILE A 277 2.72 -12.65 18.15
N ILE A 278 1.64 -11.92 17.91
CA ILE A 278 0.57 -12.27 16.96
C ILE A 278 0.48 -11.15 15.94
N ILE A 279 0.64 -11.49 14.66
CA ILE A 279 0.53 -10.55 13.56
C ILE A 279 -0.50 -11.02 12.54
N THR A 280 -1.49 -10.17 12.23
CA THR A 280 -2.53 -10.46 11.26
C THR A 280 -2.14 -9.95 9.87
N THR A 281 -2.47 -10.72 8.82
CA THR A 281 -2.02 -10.53 7.44
C THR A 281 -3.09 -10.93 6.42
N THR A 282 -4.37 -11.02 6.84
CA THR A 282 -5.41 -11.73 6.08
C THR A 282 -6.21 -10.84 5.13
N GLY A 283 -6.24 -9.53 5.38
CA GLY A 283 -7.15 -8.60 4.69
C GLY A 283 -8.64 -8.86 4.99
N ASN A 284 -8.94 -9.70 5.99
CA ASN A 284 -10.31 -10.02 6.44
C ASN A 284 -10.63 -9.22 7.71
N LYS A 285 -11.64 -9.60 8.44
CA LYS A 285 -12.06 -8.98 9.70
C LYS A 285 -12.11 -10.00 10.84
N ASP A 286 -12.05 -9.49 12.07
CA ASP A 286 -12.30 -10.29 13.28
C ASP A 286 -11.43 -11.55 13.39
N ILE A 287 -10.16 -11.44 13.07
CA ILE A 287 -9.19 -12.55 13.17
C ILE A 287 -8.76 -12.74 14.63
N VAL A 288 -8.43 -11.64 15.32
CA VAL A 288 -8.13 -11.64 16.76
C VAL A 288 -9.31 -11.06 17.51
N LEU A 289 -10.06 -11.94 18.16
CA LEU A 289 -11.27 -11.59 18.91
C LEU A 289 -10.96 -11.32 20.40
N GLY A 290 -11.95 -10.80 21.14
CA GLY A 290 -11.90 -10.63 22.59
C GLY A 290 -11.51 -11.90 23.33
N SER A 291 -12.11 -13.04 22.95
CA SER A 291 -11.79 -14.35 23.52
C SER A 291 -10.34 -14.82 23.30
N HIS A 292 -9.68 -14.32 22.27
CA HIS A 292 -8.25 -14.56 22.07
C HIS A 292 -7.41 -13.72 23.03
N PHE A 293 -7.76 -12.45 23.24
CA PHE A 293 -7.07 -11.57 24.20
C PHE A 293 -7.11 -12.15 25.62
N GLU A 294 -8.23 -12.69 26.05
CA GLU A 294 -8.39 -13.34 27.36
C GLU A 294 -7.46 -14.57 27.54
N GLN A 295 -7.16 -15.27 26.44
CA GLN A 295 -6.27 -16.45 26.44
C GLN A 295 -4.79 -16.12 26.28
N MET A 296 -4.42 -14.92 25.83
CA MET A 296 -3.04 -14.52 25.64
C MET A 296 -2.25 -14.59 26.96
N LYS A 297 -0.98 -14.88 26.86
CA LYS A 297 -0.07 -14.76 28.01
C LYS A 297 0.31 -13.30 28.26
N ASP A 298 0.87 -13.05 29.44
CA ASP A 298 1.39 -11.72 29.79
C ASP A 298 2.45 -11.24 28.79
N LYS A 299 2.39 -9.94 28.43
CA LYS A 299 3.28 -9.24 27.47
C LYS A 299 3.20 -9.76 26.04
N THR A 300 2.13 -10.43 25.63
CA THR A 300 1.91 -10.72 24.22
C THR A 300 1.80 -9.43 23.42
N ILE A 301 2.55 -9.35 22.31
CA ILE A 301 2.49 -8.24 21.35
C ILE A 301 1.50 -8.61 20.26
N VAL A 302 0.56 -7.73 19.96
CA VAL A 302 -0.45 -7.91 18.90
C VAL A 302 -0.34 -6.77 17.91
N CYS A 303 -0.28 -7.09 16.63
CA CYS A 303 -0.22 -6.10 15.55
C CYS A 303 -0.84 -6.62 14.25
N ASN A 304 -1.08 -5.70 13.33
CA ASN A 304 -1.64 -5.98 12.02
C ASN A 304 -0.75 -5.37 10.92
N ILE A 305 -0.61 -6.05 9.80
CA ILE A 305 0.04 -5.53 8.59
C ILE A 305 -0.91 -5.55 7.38
N GLY A 306 -2.18 -5.90 7.59
CA GLY A 306 -3.25 -5.71 6.62
C GLY A 306 -3.65 -4.23 6.51
N HIS A 307 -4.30 -3.86 5.41
CA HIS A 307 -4.60 -2.46 5.09
C HIS A 307 -5.49 -1.77 6.14
N PHE A 308 -6.54 -2.44 6.62
CA PHE A 308 -7.49 -1.89 7.59
C PHE A 308 -7.29 -2.43 9.01
N ASP A 309 -7.85 -1.70 9.98
CA ASP A 309 -7.78 -1.95 11.41
C ASP A 309 -8.84 -2.93 11.94
N ASN A 310 -9.56 -3.62 11.06
CA ASN A 310 -10.68 -4.51 11.42
C ASN A 310 -10.29 -5.99 11.62
N GLU A 311 -9.03 -6.36 11.39
CA GLU A 311 -8.56 -7.73 11.66
C GLU A 311 -8.43 -8.04 13.16
N ILE A 312 -8.22 -7.00 13.97
CA ILE A 312 -8.10 -7.09 15.43
C ILE A 312 -9.30 -6.41 16.07
N ALA A 313 -9.93 -7.05 17.02
CA ALA A 313 -11.11 -6.52 17.72
C ALA A 313 -10.74 -5.38 18.70
N VAL A 314 -10.16 -4.29 18.20
CA VAL A 314 -9.73 -3.13 18.99
C VAL A 314 -10.91 -2.43 19.66
N ALA A 315 -12.07 -2.38 18.99
CA ALA A 315 -13.28 -1.84 19.58
C ALA A 315 -13.70 -2.61 20.85
N TRP A 316 -13.53 -3.93 20.85
CA TRP A 316 -13.76 -4.76 22.03
C TRP A 316 -12.78 -4.42 23.17
N LEU A 317 -11.49 -4.26 22.86
CA LEU A 317 -10.46 -3.82 23.84
C LEU A 317 -10.83 -2.48 24.47
N ASN A 318 -11.18 -1.49 23.65
CA ASN A 318 -11.53 -0.16 24.11
C ASN A 318 -12.81 -0.17 24.99
N THR A 319 -13.80 -0.98 24.64
CA THR A 319 -15.06 -1.07 25.37
C THR A 319 -14.88 -1.78 26.71
N ASN A 320 -14.14 -2.89 26.74
CA ASN A 320 -14.06 -3.75 27.93
C ASN A 320 -12.84 -3.44 28.81
N HIS A 321 -11.75 -2.94 28.24
CA HIS A 321 -10.48 -2.73 28.92
C HIS A 321 -9.88 -1.34 28.68
N GLY A 322 -10.61 -0.41 28.06
CA GLY A 322 -10.15 0.94 27.77
C GLY A 322 -9.71 1.73 29.00
N ALA A 323 -10.32 1.49 30.17
CA ALA A 323 -9.89 2.11 31.42
C ALA A 323 -8.47 1.71 31.87
N SER A 324 -7.94 0.59 31.37
CA SER A 324 -6.58 0.11 31.64
C SER A 324 -5.56 0.49 30.56
N LYS A 325 -6.03 1.15 29.47
CA LYS A 325 -5.16 1.56 28.35
C LYS A 325 -4.09 2.55 28.83
N VAL A 326 -2.86 2.26 28.53
CA VAL A 326 -1.71 3.15 28.76
C VAL A 326 -0.89 3.23 27.47
N GLU A 327 -0.77 4.42 26.92
CA GLU A 327 0.19 4.68 25.85
C GLU A 327 1.59 4.66 26.44
N ILE A 328 2.43 3.68 26.01
CA ILE A 328 3.82 3.55 26.45
C ILE A 328 4.70 4.55 25.69
N LYS A 329 4.49 4.63 24.39
CA LYS A 329 5.07 5.61 23.46
C LYS A 329 4.15 5.69 22.22
N PRO A 330 4.30 6.68 21.34
CA PRO A 330 3.45 6.80 20.18
C PRO A 330 3.28 5.47 19.42
N GLN A 331 2.03 5.06 19.16
CA GLN A 331 1.66 3.84 18.46
C GLN A 331 1.96 2.53 19.22
N VAL A 332 2.24 2.58 20.52
CA VAL A 332 2.46 1.42 21.38
C VAL A 332 1.60 1.53 22.62
N ASP A 333 0.51 0.81 22.64
CA ASP A 333 -0.48 0.81 23.71
C ASP A 333 -0.42 -0.47 24.54
N LYS A 334 -0.62 -0.34 25.83
CA LYS A 334 -0.76 -1.43 26.77
C LYS A 334 -2.18 -1.49 27.31
N TYR A 335 -2.77 -2.69 27.31
CA TYR A 335 -4.06 -2.99 27.98
C TYR A 335 -3.83 -4.05 29.04
N THR A 336 -4.45 -3.91 30.20
CA THR A 336 -4.41 -4.94 31.26
C THR A 336 -5.71 -5.75 31.23
N ILE A 337 -5.60 -7.06 31.07
CA ILE A 337 -6.70 -8.02 30.94
C ILE A 337 -6.44 -9.15 31.96
N ASP A 338 -7.28 -9.30 32.95
CA ASP A 338 -7.17 -10.34 34.00
C ASP A 338 -5.77 -10.41 34.64
N GLY A 339 -5.18 -9.24 34.90
CA GLY A 339 -3.83 -9.10 35.51
C GLY A 339 -2.67 -9.37 34.56
N LYS A 340 -2.92 -9.60 33.27
CA LYS A 340 -1.90 -9.73 32.21
C LYS A 340 -1.89 -8.46 31.36
N ASP A 341 -0.71 -8.00 30.99
CA ASP A 341 -0.57 -6.86 30.08
C ASP A 341 -0.42 -7.35 28.63
N ILE A 342 -1.22 -6.82 27.74
CA ILE A 342 -1.18 -7.06 26.30
C ILE A 342 -0.71 -5.77 25.61
N ILE A 343 0.23 -5.89 24.67
CA ILE A 343 0.78 -4.76 23.93
C ILE A 343 0.17 -4.73 22.54
N LEU A 344 -0.55 -3.66 22.23
CA LEU A 344 -1.14 -3.42 20.90
C LEU A 344 -0.30 -2.39 20.15
N LEU A 345 0.10 -2.69 18.91
CA LEU A 345 0.85 -1.77 18.07
C LEU A 345 -0.07 -1.10 17.04
N ALA A 346 0.22 0.19 16.78
CA ALA A 346 -0.45 1.03 15.77
C ALA A 346 -2.00 1.01 15.87
N GLU A 347 -2.53 0.80 17.07
CA GLU A 347 -3.98 0.69 17.33
C GLU A 347 -4.68 -0.36 16.43
N GLY A 348 -3.96 -1.43 16.03
CA GLY A 348 -4.45 -2.47 15.13
C GLY A 348 -4.42 -2.09 13.63
N ARG A 349 -3.93 -0.91 13.28
CA ARG A 349 -3.70 -0.46 11.90
C ARG A 349 -2.38 -1.02 11.36
N LEU A 350 -2.01 -0.62 10.13
CA LEU A 350 -0.76 -0.97 9.46
C LEU A 350 0.46 -0.70 10.36
N VAL A 351 1.02 -1.76 10.96
CA VAL A 351 2.14 -1.64 11.90
C VAL A 351 3.41 -1.09 11.23
N ASN A 352 3.66 -1.47 9.99
CA ASN A 352 4.85 -1.05 9.24
C ASN A 352 4.88 0.45 8.94
N LEU A 353 3.74 1.09 8.79
CA LEU A 353 3.61 2.54 8.59
C LEU A 353 3.36 3.30 9.89
N GLY A 354 2.63 2.70 10.84
CA GLY A 354 2.36 3.29 12.14
C GLY A 354 3.62 3.36 13.02
N CYS A 355 4.35 2.26 13.12
CA CYS A 355 5.52 2.10 14.00
C CYS A 355 6.87 2.24 13.28
N ALA A 356 6.89 2.26 11.94
CA ALA A 356 8.10 2.42 11.13
C ALA A 356 7.83 3.34 9.92
N THR A 357 8.52 3.10 8.81
CA THR A 357 8.49 3.95 7.61
C THR A 357 7.92 3.24 6.37
N GLY A 358 7.31 2.08 6.55
CA GLY A 358 6.70 1.28 5.47
C GLY A 358 7.71 0.43 4.70
N HIS A 359 7.37 0.16 3.45
CA HIS A 359 8.18 -0.67 2.56
C HIS A 359 9.43 0.06 2.04
N PRO A 360 10.54 -0.66 1.76
CA PRO A 360 11.77 -0.07 1.25
C PRO A 360 11.59 0.48 -0.17
N SER A 361 12.42 1.47 -0.52
CA SER A 361 12.33 2.22 -1.77
C SER A 361 12.36 1.34 -3.03
N PHE A 362 13.22 0.32 -3.08
CA PHE A 362 13.32 -0.57 -4.22
C PHE A 362 12.01 -1.34 -4.50
N VAL A 363 11.35 -1.83 -3.45
CA VAL A 363 10.06 -2.51 -3.58
C VAL A 363 8.98 -1.54 -4.06
N MET A 364 8.92 -0.35 -3.47
CA MET A 364 7.96 0.67 -3.88
C MET A 364 8.23 1.20 -5.29
N SER A 365 9.48 1.11 -5.79
CA SER A 365 9.76 1.38 -7.18
C SER A 365 8.99 0.45 -8.13
N ASN A 366 8.86 -0.84 -7.79
CA ASN A 366 8.05 -1.77 -8.59
C ASN A 366 6.57 -1.34 -8.62
N SER A 367 5.97 -1.11 -7.46
CA SER A 367 4.57 -0.70 -7.33
C SER A 367 4.29 0.62 -8.06
N PHE A 368 5.14 1.61 -7.85
CA PHE A 368 4.93 2.95 -8.40
C PHE A 368 5.28 3.06 -9.89
N THR A 369 6.16 2.20 -10.41
CA THR A 369 6.35 2.05 -11.85
C THR A 369 5.09 1.45 -12.50
N ASN A 370 4.43 0.47 -11.86
CA ASN A 370 3.12 -0.04 -12.28
C ASN A 370 2.07 1.08 -12.29
N GLN A 371 1.99 1.88 -11.20
CA GLN A 371 1.06 3.01 -11.11
C GLN A 371 1.28 4.02 -12.25
N THR A 372 2.53 4.40 -12.47
CA THR A 372 2.88 5.37 -13.52
C THR A 372 2.48 4.86 -14.91
N LEU A 373 2.77 3.58 -15.22
CA LEU A 373 2.37 2.97 -16.49
C LEU A 373 0.85 2.81 -16.62
N ALA A 374 0.15 2.48 -15.53
CA ALA A 374 -1.31 2.42 -15.51
C ALA A 374 -1.95 3.79 -15.78
N GLN A 375 -1.40 4.87 -15.20
CA GLN A 375 -1.87 6.23 -15.46
C GLN A 375 -1.62 6.64 -16.92
N ILE A 376 -0.47 6.30 -17.50
CA ILE A 376 -0.18 6.56 -18.92
C ILE A 376 -1.15 5.79 -19.82
N GLU A 377 -1.36 4.49 -19.54
CA GLU A 377 -2.27 3.63 -20.31
C GLU A 377 -3.70 4.18 -20.32
N LEU A 378 -4.24 4.48 -19.14
CA LEU A 378 -5.59 5.05 -19.03
C LEU A 378 -5.69 6.44 -19.64
N TRP A 379 -4.68 7.29 -19.49
CA TRP A 379 -4.71 8.64 -20.06
C TRP A 379 -4.72 8.63 -21.59
N LYS A 380 -3.90 7.79 -22.20
CA LYS A 380 -3.76 7.69 -23.68
C LYS A 380 -4.88 6.87 -24.32
N ASN A 381 -5.29 5.76 -23.68
CA ASN A 381 -6.08 4.70 -24.28
C ASN A 381 -7.43 4.45 -23.59
N SER A 382 -7.93 5.38 -22.76
CA SER A 382 -9.18 5.18 -22.00
C SER A 382 -10.38 4.73 -22.85
N ALA A 383 -10.47 5.16 -24.11
CA ALA A 383 -11.54 4.78 -25.03
C ALA A 383 -11.52 3.27 -25.42
N ALA A 384 -10.43 2.57 -25.16
CA ALA A 384 -10.33 1.12 -25.40
C ALA A 384 -10.90 0.28 -24.23
N TYR A 385 -11.22 0.92 -23.11
CA TYR A 385 -11.69 0.28 -21.88
C TYR A 385 -13.15 0.62 -21.59
N ASN A 386 -13.93 -0.39 -21.24
CA ASN A 386 -15.26 -0.17 -20.67
C ASN A 386 -15.15 0.20 -19.18
N ASN A 387 -16.29 0.54 -18.55
CA ASN A 387 -16.38 0.77 -17.11
C ASN A 387 -16.29 -0.56 -16.35
N ASP A 388 -15.09 -1.09 -16.21
CA ASP A 388 -14.78 -2.38 -15.59
C ASP A 388 -13.37 -2.31 -14.94
N VAL A 389 -12.98 -3.38 -14.25
CA VAL A 389 -11.67 -3.52 -13.63
C VAL A 389 -10.75 -4.36 -14.51
N TYR A 390 -9.62 -3.82 -14.87
CA TYR A 390 -8.63 -4.45 -15.76
C TYR A 390 -7.30 -4.67 -15.04
N MET A 391 -6.57 -5.68 -15.47
CA MET A 391 -5.16 -5.85 -15.12
C MET A 391 -4.28 -4.95 -15.98
N LEU A 392 -3.12 -4.55 -15.46
CA LEU A 392 -2.11 -3.92 -16.29
C LEU A 392 -1.70 -4.90 -17.42
N PRO A 393 -1.65 -4.47 -18.69
CA PRO A 393 -1.23 -5.34 -19.79
C PRO A 393 0.11 -6.04 -19.52
N LYS A 394 0.21 -7.32 -19.87
CA LYS A 394 1.36 -8.17 -19.52
C LYS A 394 2.70 -7.61 -19.96
N HIS A 395 2.77 -7.00 -21.15
CA HIS A 395 4.00 -6.38 -21.63
C HIS A 395 4.45 -5.18 -20.79
N LEU A 396 3.50 -4.46 -20.14
CA LEU A 396 3.82 -3.37 -19.21
C LEU A 396 4.27 -3.92 -17.84
N ASP A 397 3.66 -5.00 -17.35
CA ASP A 397 4.09 -5.69 -16.14
C ASP A 397 5.53 -6.24 -16.30
N GLU A 398 5.87 -6.84 -17.47
CA GLU A 398 7.25 -7.26 -17.78
C GLU A 398 8.21 -6.07 -17.92
N LYS A 399 7.75 -4.94 -18.51
CA LYS A 399 8.54 -3.71 -18.56
C LYS A 399 8.95 -3.23 -17.18
N VAL A 400 8.02 -3.27 -16.20
CA VAL A 400 8.36 -2.94 -14.79
C VAL A 400 9.53 -3.78 -14.31
N ALA A 401 9.49 -5.10 -14.49
CA ALA A 401 10.61 -5.97 -14.10
C ALA A 401 11.92 -5.58 -14.80
N MET A 402 11.89 -5.41 -16.12
CA MET A 402 13.06 -5.07 -16.92
C MET A 402 13.75 -3.79 -16.43
N LEU A 403 12.99 -2.76 -16.06
CA LEU A 403 13.54 -1.49 -15.56
C LEU A 403 14.28 -1.61 -14.21
N HIS A 404 14.10 -2.72 -13.50
CA HIS A 404 14.74 -2.96 -12.19
C HIS A 404 15.96 -3.89 -12.27
N LEU A 405 16.10 -4.70 -13.33
CA LEU A 405 17.13 -5.76 -13.39
C LEU A 405 18.56 -5.20 -13.39
N ALA A 406 18.79 -4.12 -14.12
CA ALA A 406 20.13 -3.53 -14.24
C ALA A 406 20.68 -3.06 -12.87
N LYS A 407 19.83 -2.52 -12.00
CA LYS A 407 20.21 -2.10 -10.63
C LYS A 407 20.70 -3.27 -9.78
N LEU A 408 20.20 -4.47 -10.05
CA LEU A 408 20.57 -5.70 -9.35
C LEU A 408 21.73 -6.45 -10.02
N GLY A 409 22.25 -5.94 -11.13
CA GLY A 409 23.31 -6.62 -11.91
C GLY A 409 22.81 -7.93 -12.55
N VAL A 410 21.52 -8.04 -12.85
CA VAL A 410 20.93 -9.23 -13.48
C VAL A 410 21.15 -9.19 -14.97
N GLU A 411 21.66 -10.28 -15.52
CA GLU A 411 21.79 -10.53 -16.96
C GLU A 411 20.77 -11.61 -17.36
N LEU A 412 19.90 -11.28 -18.31
CA LEU A 412 18.92 -12.24 -18.82
C LEU A 412 19.49 -13.06 -19.97
N GLU A 413 19.10 -14.34 -20.03
CA GLU A 413 19.27 -15.14 -21.23
C GLU A 413 18.42 -14.61 -22.39
N THR A 414 18.88 -14.83 -23.61
CA THR A 414 18.16 -14.44 -24.84
C THR A 414 17.61 -15.68 -25.54
N LEU A 415 16.33 -15.66 -25.89
CA LEU A 415 15.72 -16.72 -26.69
C LEU A 415 16.24 -16.67 -28.12
N ARG A 416 16.59 -17.85 -28.68
CA ARG A 416 16.75 -18.00 -30.12
C ARG A 416 15.37 -18.20 -30.78
N ASP A 417 15.29 -17.94 -32.07
CA ASP A 417 14.05 -18.09 -32.86
C ASP A 417 13.45 -19.50 -32.75
N ASP A 418 14.30 -20.53 -32.77
CA ASP A 418 13.86 -21.91 -32.63
C ASP A 418 13.28 -22.25 -31.25
N GLN A 419 13.83 -21.64 -30.20
CA GLN A 419 13.35 -21.80 -28.82
C GLN A 419 12.02 -21.03 -28.62
N ALA A 420 11.94 -19.80 -29.09
CA ALA A 420 10.73 -18.98 -29.05
C ALA A 420 9.58 -19.67 -29.79
N ALA A 421 9.84 -20.19 -31.00
CA ALA A 421 8.86 -20.96 -31.76
C ALA A 421 8.40 -22.23 -31.05
N TYR A 422 9.33 -22.95 -30.39
CA TYR A 422 9.00 -24.19 -29.67
C TYR A 422 8.05 -23.98 -28.49
N ILE A 423 8.22 -22.88 -27.74
CA ILE A 423 7.37 -22.56 -26.58
C ILE A 423 6.21 -21.61 -26.92
N GLY A 424 6.13 -21.13 -28.17
CA GLY A 424 5.02 -20.33 -28.68
C GLY A 424 4.96 -18.92 -28.11
N VAL A 425 6.12 -18.27 -27.87
CA VAL A 425 6.21 -16.90 -27.41
C VAL A 425 7.07 -16.06 -28.36
N PRO A 426 6.93 -14.73 -28.39
CA PRO A 426 7.86 -13.85 -29.10
C PRO A 426 9.28 -13.92 -28.50
N VAL A 427 10.31 -13.66 -29.31
CA VAL A 427 11.72 -13.63 -28.85
C VAL A 427 11.93 -12.60 -27.74
N ASP A 428 11.28 -11.47 -27.86
CA ASP A 428 11.41 -10.32 -26.93
C ASP A 428 10.26 -10.24 -25.89
N GLY A 429 9.47 -11.32 -25.75
CA GLY A 429 8.34 -11.35 -24.81
C GLY A 429 7.02 -10.76 -25.40
N PRO A 430 5.94 -10.80 -24.64
CA PRO A 430 5.83 -11.39 -23.29
C PRO A 430 6.13 -12.89 -23.25
N PHE A 431 6.88 -13.30 -22.21
CA PHE A 431 7.34 -14.69 -22.07
C PHE A 431 6.31 -15.63 -21.46
N LYS A 432 5.20 -15.09 -20.93
CA LYS A 432 4.08 -15.84 -20.37
C LYS A 432 2.76 -15.28 -20.88
N PRO A 433 1.72 -16.12 -20.98
CA PRO A 433 0.39 -15.65 -21.36
C PRO A 433 -0.24 -14.74 -20.29
N GLU A 434 -1.24 -13.95 -20.68
CA GLU A 434 -1.92 -12.97 -19.84
C GLU A 434 -2.46 -13.54 -18.51
N TYR A 435 -2.93 -14.79 -18.53
CA TYR A 435 -3.49 -15.44 -17.35
C TYR A 435 -2.45 -15.99 -16.37
N TYR A 436 -1.18 -16.01 -16.72
CA TYR A 436 -0.14 -16.59 -15.86
C TYR A 436 0.17 -15.69 -14.66
N ARG A 437 0.22 -16.27 -13.46
CA ARG A 437 0.39 -15.56 -12.16
C ARG A 437 1.52 -16.19 -11.33
N TYR A 438 2.71 -16.20 -11.75
CA TYR A 438 3.97 -16.70 -11.15
C TYR A 438 3.87 -17.32 -9.75
#